data_72c41b98df39b8406be9d22b09d48374
#
_entry.id   72c41b98df39b8406be9d22b09d48374
#
_cell.length_a   1.000
_cell.length_b   1.000
_cell.length_c   1.000
_cell.angle_alpha   90.00
_cell.angle_beta   90.00
_cell.angle_gamma   90.00
#
_symmetry.space_group_name_H-M   'P 1'
#
loop_
_entity.id
_entity.type
_entity.pdbx_description
1 polymer ?
#
loop_
_entity_poly.entity_id
_entity_poly.type
_entity_poly.pdbx_seq_one_letter_code
_entity_poly.pdbx_strand_id
1 'polypeptide(L)'
;MVRRQLGRSGFAVSPIALGTTKLGRNTDVKYQQKFELPSDDNVSALLEAARQLGVNLIDTAPAYGDSERHLGRLLENRRDAFVLCTKCGEQYLNGRSVYDFSAPSITASVEESLRRLRTDHIDILLLHSDGRDIEILTQSDALEALARLKKSGKIRAAGISAKTSEGILAAADTLDVVMAPFSQKEPSLGKALADVHRRGLGVLAIKGLFSGHLAAGPAIEFVLRQPFIDALVVGTVDPAHLGEAVALAQRLCEPR
;
A
#
# COMPACT_ATOMS: atom_id res chain seq x y z
N MET A 1 -18.72 5.68 2.25
CA MET A 1 -17.61 6.03 3.16
C MET A 1 -17.03 7.38 2.74
N VAL A 2 -16.76 8.31 3.69
CA VAL A 2 -16.11 9.59 3.40
C VAL A 2 -14.68 9.30 2.96
N ARG A 3 -14.26 9.88 1.82
CA ARG A 3 -12.89 9.74 1.30
C ARG A 3 -12.00 10.86 1.82
N ARG A 4 -10.72 10.57 2.00
CA ARG A 4 -9.67 11.52 2.39
C ARG A 4 -8.78 11.80 1.19
N GLN A 5 -8.36 13.06 1.02
CA GLN A 5 -7.34 13.38 0.02
C GLN A 5 -6.01 12.74 0.45
N LEU A 6 -5.40 11.98 -0.44
CA LEU A 6 -4.10 11.36 -0.20
C LEU A 6 -2.99 12.38 -0.55
N GLY A 7 -2.82 13.34 0.34
CA GLY A 7 -1.88 14.44 0.14
C GLY A 7 -2.00 15.07 -1.26
N ARG A 8 -0.85 15.35 -1.89
CA ARG A 8 -0.74 15.94 -3.24
C ARG A 8 -0.80 14.91 -4.39
N SER A 9 -1.08 13.64 -4.10
CA SER A 9 -1.12 12.57 -5.12
C SER A 9 -2.22 12.73 -6.17
N GLY A 10 -3.22 13.57 -5.92
CA GLY A 10 -4.39 13.73 -6.78
C GLY A 10 -5.51 12.70 -6.52
N PHE A 11 -5.33 11.77 -5.59
CA PHE A 11 -6.32 10.74 -5.28
C PHE A 11 -7.09 11.00 -3.99
N ALA A 12 -8.39 10.69 -4.01
CA ALA A 12 -9.21 10.62 -2.82
C ALA A 12 -9.45 9.13 -2.47
N VAL A 13 -9.00 8.71 -1.28
CA VAL A 13 -8.98 7.31 -0.85
C VAL A 13 -9.87 7.07 0.37
N SER A 14 -10.36 5.84 0.50
CA SER A 14 -11.07 5.39 1.69
C SER A 14 -10.09 5.27 2.89
N PRO A 15 -10.53 5.59 4.13
CA PRO A 15 -9.68 5.47 5.32
C PRO A 15 -9.18 4.05 5.60
N ILE A 16 -9.88 3.04 5.07
CA ILE A 16 -9.42 1.64 5.02
C ILE A 16 -9.06 1.31 3.58
N ALA A 17 -7.87 0.75 3.39
CA ALA A 17 -7.39 0.18 2.14
C ALA A 17 -7.24 -1.33 2.26
N LEU A 18 -7.39 -2.05 1.15
CA LEU A 18 -7.22 -3.51 1.10
C LEU A 18 -5.76 -3.87 0.79
N GLY A 19 -5.07 -4.51 1.74
CA GLY A 19 -3.74 -5.09 1.54
C GLY A 19 -3.84 -6.53 1.02
N THR A 20 -3.07 -6.85 0.00
CA THR A 20 -3.23 -8.09 -0.78
C THR A 20 -2.10 -9.10 -0.63
N THR A 21 -1.19 -8.94 0.33
CA THR A 21 -0.12 -9.92 0.57
C THR A 21 -0.66 -11.36 0.69
N LYS A 22 -1.76 -11.51 1.44
CA LYS A 22 -2.41 -12.81 1.66
C LYS A 22 -3.09 -13.41 0.42
N LEU A 23 -3.24 -12.66 -0.66
CA LEU A 23 -3.81 -13.17 -1.91
C LEU A 23 -2.80 -13.98 -2.73
N GLY A 24 -1.50 -13.77 -2.55
CA GLY A 24 -0.51 -14.42 -3.37
C GLY A 24 0.69 -15.00 -2.62
N ARG A 25 0.84 -14.71 -1.32
CA ARG A 25 2.01 -15.18 -0.54
C ARG A 25 1.61 -15.61 0.86
N ASN A 26 1.96 -16.85 1.22
CA ASN A 26 1.73 -17.44 2.54
C ASN A 26 3.01 -18.01 3.20
N THR A 27 4.15 -17.88 2.52
CA THR A 27 5.46 -18.30 3.02
C THR A 27 6.31 -17.07 3.37
N ASP A 28 7.14 -17.21 4.40
CA ASP A 28 8.05 -16.14 4.86
C ASP A 28 7.31 -14.81 5.14
N VAL A 29 6.13 -14.93 5.76
CA VAL A 29 5.26 -13.83 6.18
C VAL A 29 5.14 -13.78 7.70
N LYS A 30 5.02 -12.56 8.28
CA LYS A 30 5.03 -12.33 9.73
C LYS A 30 3.63 -12.45 10.37
N TYR A 31 2.74 -13.30 9.84
CA TYR A 31 1.43 -13.50 10.44
C TYR A 31 1.49 -14.57 11.54
N GLN A 32 0.67 -14.38 12.58
CA GLN A 32 0.60 -15.28 13.74
C GLN A 32 0.15 -16.70 13.36
N GLN A 33 -0.79 -16.81 12.42
CA GLN A 33 -1.35 -18.07 12.00
C GLN A 33 -0.98 -18.36 10.54
N LYS A 34 -0.66 -19.63 10.26
CA LYS A 34 -0.56 -20.13 8.88
C LYS A 34 -1.93 -20.03 8.22
N PHE A 35 -1.96 -19.70 6.96
CA PHE A 35 -3.18 -19.63 6.15
C PHE A 35 -2.92 -20.22 4.77
N GLU A 36 -3.97 -20.69 4.14
CA GLU A 36 -3.95 -21.11 2.75
C GLU A 36 -4.21 -19.91 1.83
N LEU A 37 -3.67 -19.98 0.61
CA LEU A 37 -3.98 -18.96 -0.38
C LEU A 37 -5.45 -19.09 -0.80
N PRO A 38 -6.19 -17.99 -0.91
CA PRO A 38 -7.61 -18.03 -1.29
C PRO A 38 -7.78 -18.45 -2.74
N SER A 39 -8.92 -19.07 -3.04
CA SER A 39 -9.34 -19.35 -4.42
C SER A 39 -9.71 -18.05 -5.15
N ASP A 40 -9.77 -18.09 -6.50
CA ASP A 40 -10.21 -16.93 -7.29
C ASP A 40 -11.64 -16.49 -6.92
N ASP A 41 -12.55 -17.41 -6.58
CA ASP A 41 -13.91 -17.09 -6.12
C ASP A 41 -13.86 -16.29 -4.80
N ASN A 42 -13.04 -16.71 -3.85
CA ASN A 42 -12.87 -16.00 -2.57
C ASN A 42 -12.26 -14.61 -2.77
N VAL A 43 -11.27 -14.48 -3.66
CA VAL A 43 -10.68 -13.17 -4.01
C VAL A 43 -11.71 -12.29 -4.70
N SER A 44 -12.49 -12.83 -5.64
CA SER A 44 -13.55 -12.08 -6.33
C SER A 44 -14.63 -11.60 -5.37
N ALA A 45 -15.05 -12.44 -4.41
CA ALA A 45 -15.99 -12.08 -3.36
C ALA A 45 -15.44 -10.96 -2.45
N LEU A 46 -14.16 -11.05 -2.07
CA LEU A 46 -13.49 -10.01 -1.28
C LEU A 46 -13.41 -8.67 -2.02
N LEU A 47 -13.07 -8.67 -3.30
CA LEU A 47 -13.00 -7.46 -4.13
C LEU A 47 -14.38 -6.83 -4.31
N GLU A 48 -15.43 -7.65 -4.49
CA GLU A 48 -16.81 -7.15 -4.57
C GLU A 48 -17.28 -6.57 -3.23
N ALA A 49 -16.98 -7.23 -2.12
CA ALA A 49 -17.25 -6.70 -0.78
C ALA A 49 -16.51 -5.37 -0.54
N ALA A 50 -15.23 -5.27 -0.92
CA ALA A 50 -14.47 -4.03 -0.83
C ALA A 50 -15.15 -2.88 -1.59
N ARG A 51 -15.60 -3.14 -2.83
CA ARG A 51 -16.32 -2.17 -3.65
C ARG A 51 -17.64 -1.73 -3.02
N GLN A 52 -18.45 -2.68 -2.54
CA GLN A 52 -19.75 -2.41 -1.89
C GLN A 52 -19.57 -1.63 -0.58
N LEU A 53 -18.53 -1.89 0.19
CA LEU A 53 -18.18 -1.16 1.40
C LEU A 53 -17.58 0.23 1.12
N GLY A 54 -17.30 0.58 -0.14
CA GLY A 54 -16.73 1.84 -0.55
C GLY A 54 -15.20 1.94 -0.35
N VAL A 55 -14.52 0.80 -0.14
CA VAL A 55 -13.06 0.70 -0.17
C VAL A 55 -12.60 0.86 -1.61
N ASN A 56 -11.76 1.86 -1.87
CA ASN A 56 -11.29 2.17 -3.22
C ASN A 56 -9.77 2.15 -3.38
N LEU A 57 -9.00 1.86 -2.34
CA LEU A 57 -7.54 1.71 -2.43
C LEU A 57 -7.17 0.24 -2.21
N ILE A 58 -6.44 -0.32 -3.18
CA ILE A 58 -5.85 -1.67 -3.10
C ILE A 58 -4.34 -1.53 -3.10
N ASP A 59 -3.67 -2.14 -2.11
CA ASP A 59 -2.22 -2.22 -2.00
C ASP A 59 -1.73 -3.63 -2.35
N THR A 60 -0.83 -3.72 -3.32
CA THR A 60 -0.16 -4.95 -3.75
C THR A 60 1.35 -4.73 -3.93
N ALA A 61 2.07 -5.76 -4.39
CA ALA A 61 3.48 -5.68 -4.77
C ALA A 61 3.91 -6.90 -5.61
N PRO A 62 4.96 -6.78 -6.45
CA PRO A 62 5.62 -7.93 -7.08
C PRO A 62 6.12 -8.97 -6.08
N ALA A 63 6.56 -8.52 -4.89
CA ALA A 63 7.01 -9.38 -3.80
C ALA A 63 5.89 -10.17 -3.10
N TYR A 64 4.61 -9.96 -3.45
CA TYR A 64 3.46 -10.65 -2.86
C TYR A 64 3.04 -11.89 -3.68
N GLY A 65 3.97 -12.56 -4.33
CA GLY A 65 3.73 -13.76 -5.11
C GLY A 65 2.76 -13.50 -6.28
N ASP A 66 1.67 -14.26 -6.36
CA ASP A 66 0.71 -14.14 -7.46
C ASP A 66 -0.37 -13.06 -7.26
N SER A 67 -0.25 -12.23 -6.22
CA SER A 67 -1.25 -11.20 -5.89
C SER A 67 -1.58 -10.28 -7.08
N GLU A 68 -0.58 -9.76 -7.80
CA GLU A 68 -0.80 -8.91 -8.98
C GLU A 68 -1.54 -9.65 -10.11
N ARG A 69 -1.25 -10.96 -10.31
CA ARG A 69 -1.92 -11.79 -11.32
C ARG A 69 -3.39 -12.03 -10.97
N HIS A 70 -3.70 -12.31 -9.69
CA HIS A 70 -5.08 -12.43 -9.21
C HIS A 70 -5.85 -11.13 -9.45
N LEU A 71 -5.27 -10.00 -9.03
CA LEU A 71 -5.91 -8.69 -9.24
C LEU A 71 -6.14 -8.40 -10.72
N GLY A 72 -5.16 -8.64 -11.60
CA GLY A 72 -5.29 -8.41 -13.03
C GLY A 72 -6.41 -9.22 -13.70
N ARG A 73 -6.62 -10.48 -13.27
CA ARG A 73 -7.74 -11.31 -13.76
C ARG A 73 -9.10 -10.86 -13.22
N LEU A 74 -9.15 -10.51 -11.93
CA LEU A 74 -10.41 -10.35 -11.22
C LEU A 74 -10.91 -8.91 -11.16
N LEU A 75 -10.05 -7.93 -11.51
CA LEU A 75 -10.43 -6.52 -11.63
C LEU A 75 -10.78 -6.08 -13.05
N GLU A 76 -10.63 -6.91 -14.07
CA GLU A 76 -10.71 -6.56 -15.50
C GLU A 76 -11.89 -5.59 -15.84
N ASN A 77 -13.07 -5.87 -15.33
CA ASN A 77 -14.28 -5.03 -15.55
C ASN A 77 -14.52 -4.02 -14.40
N ARG A 78 -13.62 -3.91 -13.45
CA ARG A 78 -13.77 -3.10 -12.22
C ARG A 78 -12.54 -2.27 -11.91
N ARG A 79 -11.57 -2.22 -12.83
CA ARG A 79 -10.28 -1.54 -12.62
C ARG A 79 -10.45 -0.08 -12.17
N ASP A 80 -11.36 0.64 -12.80
CA ASP A 80 -11.62 2.06 -12.54
C ASP A 80 -12.34 2.33 -11.19
N ALA A 81 -12.86 1.28 -10.55
CA ALA A 81 -13.44 1.42 -9.21
C ALA A 81 -12.39 1.57 -8.11
N PHE A 82 -11.11 1.29 -8.42
CA PHE A 82 -10.04 1.24 -7.44
C PHE A 82 -8.83 2.09 -7.83
N VAL A 83 -8.26 2.76 -6.83
CA VAL A 83 -6.91 3.30 -6.85
C VAL A 83 -5.95 2.13 -6.58
N LEU A 84 -5.11 1.81 -7.53
CA LEU A 84 -4.21 0.66 -7.44
C LEU A 84 -2.81 1.11 -7.06
N CYS A 85 -2.37 0.70 -5.87
CA CYS A 85 -1.03 0.92 -5.35
C CYS A 85 -0.21 -0.37 -5.48
N THR A 86 0.91 -0.31 -6.19
CA THR A 86 1.90 -1.39 -6.20
C THR A 86 3.29 -0.87 -5.90
N LYS A 87 4.29 -1.74 -5.95
CA LYS A 87 5.65 -1.42 -5.51
C LYS A 87 6.68 -1.86 -6.56
N CYS A 88 7.89 -1.35 -6.42
CA CYS A 88 9.05 -1.78 -7.20
C CYS A 88 10.32 -1.77 -6.34
N GLY A 89 11.39 -2.37 -6.86
CA GLY A 89 12.67 -2.45 -6.17
C GLY A 89 12.86 -3.70 -5.32
N GLU A 90 11.78 -4.42 -4.96
CA GLU A 90 11.83 -5.72 -4.31
C GLU A 90 11.17 -6.78 -5.16
N GLN A 91 11.82 -7.93 -5.29
CA GLN A 91 11.29 -9.16 -5.85
C GLN A 91 11.44 -10.30 -4.84
N TYR A 92 10.50 -11.23 -4.81
CA TYR A 92 10.60 -12.44 -4.01
C TYR A 92 10.92 -13.63 -4.91
N LEU A 93 12.17 -14.07 -4.87
CA LEU A 93 12.71 -15.11 -5.75
C LEU A 93 13.32 -16.24 -4.92
N ASN A 94 12.92 -17.48 -5.20
CA ASN A 94 13.49 -18.68 -4.56
C ASN A 94 13.49 -18.60 -3.01
N GLY A 95 12.39 -18.11 -2.41
CA GLY A 95 12.23 -18.06 -0.96
C GLY A 95 12.95 -16.89 -0.27
N ARG A 96 13.42 -15.87 -1.02
CA ARG A 96 14.09 -14.70 -0.45
C ARG A 96 13.76 -13.41 -1.19
N SER A 97 13.79 -12.30 -0.47
CA SER A 97 13.68 -10.96 -1.06
C SER A 97 15.02 -10.56 -1.70
N VAL A 98 14.95 -10.08 -2.93
CA VAL A 98 16.06 -9.51 -3.68
C VAL A 98 15.72 -8.05 -4.00
N TYR A 99 16.67 -7.14 -3.79
CA TYR A 99 16.45 -5.71 -3.93
C TYR A 99 17.35 -5.13 -5.02
N ASP A 100 16.76 -4.37 -5.95
CA ASP A 100 17.47 -3.62 -6.98
C ASP A 100 16.71 -2.33 -7.30
N PHE A 101 17.31 -1.19 -6.98
CA PHE A 101 16.76 0.14 -7.18
C PHE A 101 17.35 0.86 -8.38
N SER A 102 18.06 0.16 -9.27
CA SER A 102 18.53 0.72 -10.52
C SER A 102 17.36 1.09 -11.46
N ALA A 103 17.53 2.12 -12.28
CA ALA A 103 16.50 2.55 -13.20
C ALA A 103 16.06 1.46 -14.22
N PRO A 104 16.95 0.62 -14.76
CA PRO A 104 16.55 -0.50 -15.60
C PRO A 104 15.67 -1.51 -14.86
N SER A 105 16.04 -1.89 -13.61
CA SER A 105 15.28 -2.84 -12.79
C SER A 105 13.90 -2.31 -12.43
N ILE A 106 13.81 -1.05 -11.98
CA ILE A 106 12.52 -0.38 -11.69
C ILE A 106 11.64 -0.37 -12.93
N THR A 107 12.18 0.01 -14.09
CA THR A 107 11.41 0.07 -15.33
C THR A 107 10.89 -1.31 -15.73
N ALA A 108 11.74 -2.33 -15.70
CA ALA A 108 11.36 -3.70 -16.02
C ALA A 108 10.30 -4.24 -15.03
N SER A 109 10.44 -3.93 -13.74
CA SER A 109 9.47 -4.30 -12.70
C SER A 109 8.09 -3.68 -12.98
N VAL A 110 8.04 -2.41 -13.36
CA VAL A 110 6.77 -1.72 -13.70
C VAL A 110 6.11 -2.30 -14.93
N GLU A 111 6.86 -2.57 -15.99
CA GLU A 111 6.32 -3.21 -17.19
C GLU A 111 5.71 -4.59 -16.87
N GLU A 112 6.41 -5.36 -16.06
CA GLU A 112 5.90 -6.66 -15.63
C GLU A 112 4.66 -6.52 -14.72
N SER A 113 4.61 -5.54 -13.83
CA SER A 113 3.43 -5.26 -13.00
C SER A 113 2.23 -4.84 -13.86
N LEU A 114 2.41 -3.96 -14.85
CA LEU A 114 1.35 -3.56 -15.79
C LEU A 114 0.77 -4.78 -16.51
N ARG A 115 1.66 -5.69 -16.97
CA ARG A 115 1.27 -6.94 -17.65
C ARG A 115 0.49 -7.88 -16.72
N ARG A 116 0.94 -8.07 -15.46
CA ARG A 116 0.29 -8.92 -14.46
C ARG A 116 -1.06 -8.36 -14.06
N LEU A 117 -1.13 -7.05 -13.83
CA LEU A 117 -2.33 -6.31 -13.43
C LEU A 117 -3.31 -6.07 -14.59
N ARG A 118 -2.92 -6.37 -15.85
CA ARG A 118 -3.72 -6.18 -17.06
C ARG A 118 -4.26 -4.75 -17.19
N THR A 119 -3.39 -3.78 -16.97
CA THR A 119 -3.72 -2.35 -17.00
C THR A 119 -2.62 -1.58 -17.72
N ASP A 120 -2.95 -0.44 -18.29
CA ASP A 120 -2.01 0.46 -18.98
C ASP A 120 -1.33 1.45 -18.02
N HIS A 121 -1.84 1.59 -16.79
CA HIS A 121 -1.27 2.48 -15.78
C HIS A 121 -1.42 1.94 -14.35
N ILE A 122 -0.53 2.39 -13.49
CA ILE A 122 -0.54 2.22 -12.04
C ILE A 122 -0.89 3.57 -11.42
N ASP A 123 -1.84 3.61 -10.48
CA ASP A 123 -2.22 4.87 -9.84
C ASP A 123 -1.12 5.36 -8.89
N ILE A 124 -0.59 4.47 -8.05
CA ILE A 124 0.46 4.79 -7.07
C ILE A 124 1.55 3.73 -7.15
N LEU A 125 2.79 4.15 -7.44
CA LEU A 125 3.97 3.28 -7.39
C LEU A 125 4.86 3.67 -6.23
N LEU A 126 5.19 2.70 -5.37
CA LEU A 126 6.08 2.90 -4.23
C LEU A 126 7.41 2.18 -4.41
N LEU A 127 8.52 2.81 -4.05
CA LEU A 127 9.77 2.11 -3.82
C LEU A 127 9.61 1.21 -2.58
N HIS A 128 9.85 -0.08 -2.71
CA HIS A 128 9.69 -1.05 -1.63
C HIS A 128 11.01 -1.21 -0.87
N SER A 129 11.26 -0.32 0.08
CA SER A 129 12.55 -0.20 0.75
C SER A 129 12.94 -1.43 1.57
N ASP A 130 14.24 -1.76 1.55
CA ASP A 130 14.87 -2.74 2.45
C ASP A 130 15.26 -2.15 3.82
N GLY A 131 15.11 -0.82 3.99
CA GLY A 131 15.49 -0.04 5.17
C GLY A 131 16.62 0.95 4.92
N ARG A 132 17.29 0.88 3.76
CA ARG A 132 18.30 1.85 3.32
C ARG A 132 17.65 3.04 2.61
N ASP A 133 16.59 3.60 3.21
CA ASP A 133 15.72 4.59 2.58
C ASP A 133 16.49 5.77 2.00
N ILE A 134 17.46 6.32 2.76
CA ILE A 134 18.29 7.47 2.32
C ILE A 134 19.15 7.09 1.10
N GLU A 135 19.83 5.93 1.12
CA GLU A 135 20.61 5.48 -0.01
C GLU A 135 19.77 5.31 -1.27
N ILE A 136 18.57 4.70 -1.11
CA ILE A 136 17.61 4.53 -2.21
C ILE A 136 17.22 5.88 -2.80
N LEU A 137 16.93 6.88 -1.98
CA LEU A 137 16.47 8.18 -2.44
C LEU A 137 17.59 9.10 -2.97
N THR A 138 18.83 8.92 -2.51
CA THR A 138 19.92 9.89 -2.80
C THR A 138 21.09 9.32 -3.61
N GLN A 139 21.24 7.98 -3.65
CA GLN A 139 22.42 7.34 -4.25
C GLN A 139 22.08 6.34 -5.36
N SER A 140 20.76 6.14 -5.64
CA SER A 140 20.30 5.31 -6.76
C SER A 140 19.60 6.14 -7.81
N ASP A 141 19.35 5.53 -8.98
CA ASP A 141 18.60 6.15 -10.09
C ASP A 141 17.08 6.07 -9.88
N ALA A 142 16.61 5.67 -8.69
CA ALA A 142 15.21 5.36 -8.44
C ALA A 142 14.30 6.57 -8.70
N LEU A 143 14.65 7.75 -8.18
CA LEU A 143 13.84 8.96 -8.36
C LEU A 143 13.74 9.38 -9.83
N GLU A 144 14.83 9.24 -10.58
CA GLU A 144 14.83 9.52 -12.01
C GLU A 144 13.95 8.54 -12.79
N ALA A 145 14.00 7.24 -12.44
CA ALA A 145 13.13 6.23 -13.02
C ALA A 145 11.65 6.52 -12.74
N LEU A 146 11.29 6.86 -11.51
CA LEU A 146 9.93 7.25 -11.14
C LEU A 146 9.46 8.49 -11.93
N ALA A 147 10.31 9.50 -12.08
CA ALA A 147 9.98 10.72 -12.84
C ALA A 147 9.72 10.41 -14.32
N ARG A 148 10.53 9.55 -14.95
CA ARG A 148 10.33 9.08 -16.33
C ARG A 148 9.04 8.29 -16.50
N LEU A 149 8.74 7.38 -15.58
CA LEU A 149 7.51 6.58 -15.57
C LEU A 149 6.27 7.46 -15.40
N LYS A 150 6.34 8.48 -14.53
CA LYS A 150 5.26 9.46 -14.35
C LYS A 150 5.05 10.30 -15.60
N LYS A 151 6.12 10.79 -16.22
CA LYS A 151 6.07 11.55 -17.48
C LYS A 151 5.49 10.75 -18.65
N SER A 152 5.75 9.44 -18.69
CA SER A 152 5.19 8.55 -19.75
C SER A 152 3.75 8.12 -19.48
N GLY A 153 3.16 8.48 -18.35
CA GLY A 153 1.79 8.11 -17.95
C GLY A 153 1.65 6.68 -17.40
N LYS A 154 2.74 5.92 -17.30
CA LYS A 154 2.70 4.54 -16.74
C LYS A 154 2.39 4.50 -15.25
N ILE A 155 2.75 5.56 -14.54
CA ILE A 155 2.34 5.77 -13.15
C ILE A 155 1.77 7.17 -12.99
N ARG A 156 0.82 7.35 -12.06
CA ARG A 156 0.18 8.65 -11.81
C ARG A 156 0.78 9.37 -10.59
N ALA A 157 1.09 8.63 -9.54
CA ALA A 157 1.76 9.14 -8.35
C ALA A 157 2.93 8.23 -7.95
N ALA A 158 3.96 8.81 -7.35
CA ALA A 158 5.18 8.14 -6.93
C ALA A 158 5.37 8.26 -5.41
N GLY A 159 5.93 7.21 -4.79
CA GLY A 159 6.17 7.22 -3.35
C GLY A 159 7.22 6.22 -2.91
N ILE A 160 7.31 6.05 -1.58
CA ILE A 160 8.17 5.06 -0.94
C ILE A 160 7.45 4.37 0.23
N SER A 161 7.64 3.07 0.35
CA SER A 161 7.32 2.29 1.55
C SER A 161 8.56 2.28 2.44
N ALA A 162 8.68 3.33 3.28
CA ALA A 162 9.86 3.63 4.09
C ALA A 162 9.84 2.89 5.43
N LYS A 163 11.04 2.72 6.01
CA LYS A 163 11.24 2.05 7.30
C LYS A 163 11.93 2.94 8.35
N THR A 164 12.43 4.12 7.96
CA THR A 164 13.19 5.03 8.83
C THR A 164 12.56 6.43 8.84
N SER A 165 12.73 7.15 9.94
CA SER A 165 12.28 8.55 10.05
C SER A 165 12.98 9.46 9.05
N GLU A 166 14.27 9.24 8.84
CA GLU A 166 15.10 9.99 7.91
C GLU A 166 14.62 9.80 6.47
N GLY A 167 14.32 8.55 6.08
CA GLY A 167 13.77 8.23 4.77
C GLY A 167 12.40 8.85 4.53
N ILE A 168 11.52 8.81 5.54
CA ILE A 168 10.21 9.48 5.48
C ILE A 168 10.39 10.98 5.23
N LEU A 169 11.26 11.64 6.00
CA LEU A 169 11.50 13.08 5.87
C LEU A 169 12.12 13.45 4.52
N ALA A 170 13.07 12.65 4.02
CA ALA A 170 13.71 12.86 2.72
C ALA A 170 12.73 12.72 1.54
N ALA A 171 11.71 11.88 1.66
CA ALA A 171 10.68 11.71 0.62
C ALA A 171 9.86 12.98 0.35
N ALA A 172 9.80 13.91 1.31
CA ALA A 172 8.87 15.03 1.30
C ALA A 172 9.03 15.98 0.13
N ASP A 173 10.23 16.15 -0.41
CA ASP A 173 10.49 17.14 -1.47
C ASP A 173 10.27 16.58 -2.89
N THR A 174 10.30 15.26 -3.05
CA THR A 174 10.35 14.62 -4.37
C THR A 174 9.21 13.65 -4.67
N LEU A 175 8.53 13.13 -3.63
CA LEU A 175 7.51 12.11 -3.76
C LEU A 175 6.12 12.63 -3.39
N ASP A 176 5.08 11.91 -3.84
CA ASP A 176 3.68 12.26 -3.60
C ASP A 176 3.11 11.55 -2.37
N VAL A 177 3.59 10.32 -2.09
CA VAL A 177 3.04 9.41 -1.07
C VAL A 177 4.16 8.76 -0.27
N VAL A 178 3.95 8.62 1.03
CA VAL A 178 4.76 7.76 1.90
C VAL A 178 3.86 6.68 2.51
N MET A 179 4.38 5.46 2.54
CA MET A 179 3.80 4.34 3.27
C MET A 179 4.79 3.91 4.36
N ALA A 180 4.31 3.69 5.60
CA ALA A 180 5.20 3.26 6.67
C ALA A 180 4.48 2.41 7.72
N PRO A 181 5.18 1.53 8.46
CA PRO A 181 4.61 0.85 9.61
C PRO A 181 4.25 1.87 10.70
N PHE A 182 3.02 1.74 11.21
CA PHE A 182 2.54 2.57 12.32
C PHE A 182 1.46 1.84 13.10
N SER A 183 1.68 1.64 14.38
CA SER A 183 0.77 0.94 15.29
C SER A 183 0.96 1.40 16.74
N GLN A 184 0.08 0.97 17.64
CA GLN A 184 0.23 1.20 19.09
C GLN A 184 1.56 0.64 19.65
N LYS A 185 2.06 -0.46 19.06
CA LYS A 185 3.31 -1.11 19.49
C LYS A 185 4.55 -0.45 18.89
N GLU A 186 4.42 0.15 17.70
CA GLU A 186 5.52 0.80 16.99
C GLU A 186 5.08 2.20 16.53
N PRO A 187 4.96 3.19 17.45
CA PRO A 187 4.54 4.54 17.12
C PRO A 187 5.70 5.48 16.73
N SER A 188 6.93 5.00 16.74
CA SER A 188 8.17 5.81 16.62
C SER A 188 8.23 6.69 15.36
N LEU A 189 7.65 6.23 14.25
CA LEU A 189 7.61 6.98 12.99
C LEU A 189 6.56 8.09 12.95
N GLY A 190 5.68 8.16 13.96
CA GLY A 190 4.53 9.08 13.96
C GLY A 190 4.90 10.56 13.80
N LYS A 191 6.01 11.01 14.41
CA LYS A 191 6.47 12.40 14.27
C LYS A 191 6.89 12.71 12.83
N ALA A 192 7.69 11.84 12.21
CA ALA A 192 8.11 12.00 10.82
C ALA A 192 6.91 11.97 9.85
N LEU A 193 5.95 11.05 10.06
CA LEU A 193 4.72 10.97 9.28
C LEU A 193 3.88 12.24 9.40
N ALA A 194 3.71 12.78 10.61
CA ALA A 194 3.00 14.03 10.83
C ALA A 194 3.70 15.23 10.15
N ASP A 195 5.03 15.24 10.15
CA ASP A 195 5.82 16.30 9.51
C ASP A 195 5.63 16.30 8.00
N VAL A 196 5.74 15.16 7.34
CA VAL A 196 5.59 15.05 5.88
C VAL A 196 4.15 15.26 5.44
N HIS A 197 3.17 14.83 6.24
CA HIS A 197 1.76 15.10 5.97
C HIS A 197 1.47 16.60 5.94
N ARG A 198 2.01 17.40 6.92
CA ARG A 198 1.92 18.88 6.89
C ARG A 198 2.58 19.50 5.66
N ARG A 199 3.57 18.84 5.06
CA ARG A 199 4.23 19.23 3.80
C ARG A 199 3.47 18.75 2.57
N GLY A 200 2.29 18.14 2.74
CA GLY A 200 1.37 17.75 1.67
C GLY A 200 1.61 16.35 1.09
N LEU A 201 2.43 15.49 1.70
CA LEU A 201 2.51 14.07 1.29
C LEU A 201 1.26 13.32 1.74
N GLY A 202 0.82 12.39 0.88
CA GLY A 202 -0.14 11.38 1.29
C GLY A 202 0.52 10.36 2.22
N VAL A 203 -0.18 9.93 3.27
CA VAL A 203 0.35 9.01 4.28
C VAL A 203 -0.51 7.75 4.38
N LEU A 204 0.09 6.61 4.03
CA LEU A 204 -0.49 5.28 4.16
C LEU A 204 0.15 4.54 5.34
N ALA A 205 -0.66 4.12 6.31
CA ALA A 205 -0.19 3.29 7.41
C ALA A 205 -0.30 1.80 7.05
N ILE A 206 0.74 1.04 7.31
CA ILE A 206 0.76 -0.42 7.26
C ILE A 206 1.06 -0.99 8.64
N LYS A 207 0.80 -2.31 8.82
CA LYS A 207 1.05 -3.04 10.07
C LYS A 207 0.31 -2.46 11.30
N GLY A 208 -0.77 -1.70 11.12
CA GLY A 208 -1.55 -1.13 12.21
C GLY A 208 -2.05 -2.18 13.22
N LEU A 209 -2.34 -3.41 12.75
CA LEU A 209 -2.72 -4.55 13.59
C LEU A 209 -1.51 -5.37 14.09
N PHE A 210 -0.28 -4.89 13.86
CA PHE A 210 0.95 -5.59 14.24
C PHE A 210 0.98 -7.06 13.79
N SER A 211 0.67 -7.30 12.51
CA SER A 211 0.58 -8.64 11.88
C SER A 211 -0.46 -9.58 12.55
N GLY A 212 -1.50 -9.02 13.17
CA GLY A 212 -2.56 -9.78 13.83
C GLY A 212 -2.31 -10.02 15.33
N HIS A 213 -1.26 -9.43 15.91
CA HIS A 213 -0.97 -9.53 17.35
C HIS A 213 -1.75 -8.52 18.20
N LEU A 214 -2.46 -7.58 17.61
CA LEU A 214 -3.30 -6.60 18.29
C LEU A 214 -4.78 -6.87 18.02
N ALA A 215 -5.62 -6.61 19.00
CA ALA A 215 -7.07 -6.60 18.82
C ALA A 215 -7.45 -5.55 17.77
N ALA A 216 -8.22 -5.95 16.74
CA ALA A 216 -8.47 -5.13 15.57
C ALA A 216 -9.12 -3.78 15.90
N GLY A 217 -10.17 -3.76 16.72
CA GLY A 217 -10.91 -2.54 17.05
C GLY A 217 -10.00 -1.42 17.60
N PRO A 218 -9.36 -1.62 18.78
CA PRO A 218 -8.47 -0.61 19.37
C PRO A 218 -7.29 -0.23 18.46
N ALA A 219 -6.72 -1.19 17.71
CA ALA A 219 -5.60 -0.95 16.85
C ALA A 219 -5.96 -0.06 15.64
N ILE A 220 -7.09 -0.32 14.99
CA ILE A 220 -7.61 0.50 13.89
C ILE A 220 -7.96 1.90 14.39
N GLU A 221 -8.64 1.99 15.54
CA GLU A 221 -9.01 3.27 16.15
C GLU A 221 -7.77 4.12 16.45
N PHE A 222 -6.72 3.54 17.06
CA PHE A 222 -5.47 4.23 17.34
C PHE A 222 -4.87 4.85 16.08
N VAL A 223 -4.79 4.09 14.98
CA VAL A 223 -4.20 4.55 13.72
C VAL A 223 -5.07 5.62 13.06
N LEU A 224 -6.39 5.39 12.94
CA LEU A 224 -7.28 6.29 12.21
C LEU A 224 -7.62 7.58 12.95
N ARG A 225 -7.40 7.65 14.27
CA ARG A 225 -7.48 8.90 15.04
C ARG A 225 -6.32 9.84 14.81
N GLN A 226 -5.24 9.39 14.18
CA GLN A 226 -4.13 10.27 13.83
C GLN A 226 -4.52 11.15 12.63
N PRO A 227 -4.47 12.48 12.77
CA PRO A 227 -4.89 13.38 11.70
C PRO A 227 -3.96 13.36 10.48
N PHE A 228 -2.78 12.78 10.63
CA PHE A 228 -1.78 12.63 9.57
C PHE A 228 -1.82 11.29 8.84
N ILE A 229 -2.77 10.40 9.16
CA ILE A 229 -2.96 9.14 8.42
C ILE A 229 -4.15 9.31 7.47
N ASP A 230 -3.92 9.17 6.17
CA ASP A 230 -4.98 9.25 5.16
C ASP A 230 -5.70 7.90 5.02
N ALA A 231 -4.95 6.79 5.03
CA ALA A 231 -5.54 5.46 5.02
C ALA A 231 -4.68 4.43 5.78
N LEU A 232 -5.38 3.44 6.36
CA LEU A 232 -4.78 2.23 6.94
C LEU A 232 -4.97 1.05 5.98
N VAL A 233 -3.88 0.43 5.58
CA VAL A 233 -3.89 -0.80 4.77
C VAL A 233 -4.13 -2.01 5.67
N VAL A 234 -5.26 -2.68 5.46
CA VAL A 234 -5.68 -3.87 6.21
C VAL A 234 -5.53 -5.11 5.33
N GLY A 235 -4.67 -6.04 5.75
CA GLY A 235 -4.44 -7.31 5.06
C GLY A 235 -5.41 -8.38 5.56
N THR A 236 -6.45 -8.68 4.78
CA THR A 236 -7.41 -9.75 5.08
C THR A 236 -7.80 -10.50 3.81
N VAL A 237 -8.24 -11.75 3.97
CA VAL A 237 -8.90 -12.57 2.93
C VAL A 237 -10.39 -12.77 3.25
N ASP A 238 -10.84 -12.28 4.40
CA ASP A 238 -12.21 -12.43 4.89
C ASP A 238 -13.00 -11.12 4.68
N PRO A 239 -14.08 -11.12 3.88
CA PRO A 239 -14.95 -9.97 3.69
C PRO A 239 -15.57 -9.44 4.98
N ALA A 240 -15.86 -10.30 5.97
CA ALA A 240 -16.42 -9.90 7.25
C ALA A 240 -15.42 -9.05 8.06
N HIS A 241 -14.17 -9.46 8.14
CA HIS A 241 -13.11 -8.68 8.79
C HIS A 241 -12.89 -7.32 8.11
N LEU A 242 -13.01 -7.26 6.77
CA LEU A 242 -12.96 -5.99 6.05
C LEU A 242 -14.15 -5.10 6.42
N GLY A 243 -15.36 -5.70 6.50
CA GLY A 243 -16.59 -5.00 6.91
C GLY A 243 -16.50 -4.41 8.30
N GLU A 244 -15.96 -5.15 9.27
CA GLU A 244 -15.73 -4.67 10.64
C GLU A 244 -14.78 -3.47 10.69
N ALA A 245 -13.67 -3.55 9.94
CA ALA A 245 -12.70 -2.45 9.85
C ALA A 245 -13.33 -1.19 9.24
N VAL A 246 -14.12 -1.35 8.19
CA VAL A 246 -14.84 -0.26 7.52
C VAL A 246 -15.90 0.35 8.43
N ALA A 247 -16.71 -0.46 9.11
CA ALA A 247 -17.74 0.02 10.03
C ALA A 247 -17.11 0.85 11.18
N LEU A 248 -15.96 0.42 11.69
CA LEU A 248 -15.22 1.19 12.69
C LEU A 248 -14.73 2.52 12.13
N ALA A 249 -14.13 2.51 10.93
CA ALA A 249 -13.65 3.73 10.29
C ALA A 249 -14.78 4.73 10.04
N GLN A 250 -15.97 4.28 9.64
CA GLN A 250 -17.15 5.13 9.45
C GLN A 250 -17.56 5.83 10.74
N ARG A 251 -17.65 5.09 11.86
CA ARG A 251 -17.98 5.68 13.18
C ARG A 251 -16.96 6.73 13.64
N LEU A 252 -15.69 6.57 13.28
CA LEU A 252 -14.64 7.53 13.63
C LEU A 252 -14.65 8.80 12.77
N CYS A 253 -15.24 8.73 11.58
CA CYS A 253 -15.34 9.86 10.65
C CYS A 253 -16.68 10.62 10.76
N GLU A 254 -17.64 10.15 11.56
CA GLU A 254 -18.87 10.89 11.83
C GLU A 254 -18.55 12.13 12.69
N PRO A 255 -19.06 13.32 12.31
CA PRO A 255 -18.95 14.50 13.17
C PRO A 255 -19.69 14.21 14.49
N ARG A 256 -19.02 14.47 15.61
CA ARG A 256 -19.62 14.45 16.93
C ARG A 256 -20.53 15.64 17.14
#